data_9c7e3f20e90fe1a4bd94c3fa9e0d1144
#
_entry.id   9c7e3f20e90fe1a4bd94c3fa9e0d1144
#
_cell.length_a   1.000
_cell.length_b   1.000
_cell.length_c   1.000
_cell.angle_alpha   90.00
_cell.angle_beta   90.00
_cell.angle_gamma   90.00
#
_symmetry.space_group_name_H-M   'P 1'
#
loop_
_entity.id
_entity.type
_entity.pdbx_description
1 polymer ?
#
loop_
_entity_poly.entity_id
_entity_poly.type
_entity_poly.pdbx_seq_one_letter_code
_entity_poly.pdbx_strand_id
1 'polypeptide(L)'
;MRTISVYLLFMLLTIGITNAQISSAQKVLVSVTDDWNSNTATLYLFDKTGDGWKKHRSVFSVSIGRNGLGWGEGVHPHQSGEYVKTEGDNRSPAGMFELDTLLYGLGEKAPDGVQIPYLPLTKLTRCVDDENSSVYNSIVEEDSLKKDWHSAERMGYVDPDYKYVLVVKNNPLRQPGKGSCIFIHTVNVPTSGCTSMDDEDMLALLRWLDPKKKTVLVQLPLDEYHRLRSEWNLPKLLNN
;
A
#
# COMPACT_ATOMS: atom_id res chain seq x y z
N MET A 1 -37.09 25.05 -53.02
CA MET A 1 -36.47 25.24 -51.73
C MET A 1 -36.36 23.85 -51.04
N ARG A 2 -35.17 23.27 -50.91
CA ARG A 2 -34.95 21.96 -50.25
C ARG A 2 -34.49 22.25 -48.84
N THR A 3 -35.28 21.87 -47.85
CA THR A 3 -34.95 21.93 -46.42
C THR A 3 -34.02 20.79 -46.09
N ILE A 4 -32.80 21.13 -45.65
CA ILE A 4 -31.82 20.18 -45.15
C ILE A 4 -32.06 20.04 -43.63
N SER A 5 -32.59 18.88 -43.22
CA SER A 5 -32.69 18.52 -41.78
C SER A 5 -31.33 18.04 -41.30
N VAL A 6 -30.74 18.80 -40.38
CA VAL A 6 -29.50 18.42 -39.68
C VAL A 6 -29.91 17.60 -38.47
N TYR A 7 -29.64 16.30 -38.49
CA TYR A 7 -29.76 15.45 -37.32
C TYR A 7 -28.50 15.60 -36.45
N LEU A 8 -28.64 16.25 -35.32
CA LEU A 8 -27.60 16.31 -34.29
C LEU A 8 -27.57 14.95 -33.56
N LEU A 9 -26.57 14.15 -33.88
CA LEU A 9 -26.30 12.89 -33.18
C LEU A 9 -25.65 13.22 -31.85
N PHE A 10 -26.41 13.17 -30.74
CA PHE A 10 -25.89 13.24 -29.37
C PHE A 10 -25.19 11.92 -29.07
N MET A 11 -23.86 11.93 -29.16
CA MET A 11 -23.02 10.84 -28.67
C MET A 11 -22.98 10.91 -27.15
N LEU A 12 -23.80 10.12 -26.48
CA LEU A 12 -23.69 9.86 -25.02
C LEU A 12 -22.36 9.18 -24.74
N LEU A 13 -21.35 9.96 -24.33
CA LEU A 13 -20.18 9.42 -23.69
C LEU A 13 -20.64 8.81 -22.36
N THR A 14 -20.83 7.50 -22.33
CA THR A 14 -20.89 6.76 -21.07
C THR A 14 -19.50 6.80 -20.46
N ILE A 15 -19.27 7.71 -19.50
CA ILE A 15 -18.11 7.65 -18.62
C ILE A 15 -18.29 6.34 -17.85
N GLY A 16 -17.55 5.32 -18.26
CA GLY A 16 -17.46 4.08 -17.53
C GLY A 16 -16.87 4.41 -16.15
N ILE A 17 -17.71 4.41 -15.13
CA ILE A 17 -17.26 4.43 -13.75
C ILE A 17 -16.43 3.15 -13.59
N THR A 18 -15.11 3.27 -13.60
CA THR A 18 -14.23 2.17 -13.25
C THR A 18 -14.46 1.92 -11.76
N ASN A 19 -15.34 0.96 -11.48
CA ASN A 19 -15.53 0.49 -10.11
C ASN A 19 -14.17 0.00 -9.59
N ALA A 20 -13.67 0.65 -8.55
CA ALA A 20 -12.51 0.18 -7.82
C ALA A 20 -12.86 -1.18 -7.20
N GLN A 21 -12.53 -2.21 -7.91
CA GLN A 21 -12.76 -3.56 -7.43
C GLN A 21 -11.44 -4.26 -7.25
N ILE A 22 -11.27 -4.92 -6.10
CA ILE A 22 -10.17 -5.87 -5.89
C ILE A 22 -10.38 -7.15 -6.72
N SER A 23 -11.12 -7.07 -7.83
CA SER A 23 -11.55 -8.22 -8.65
C SER A 23 -10.38 -9.03 -9.19
N SER A 24 -9.25 -8.41 -9.48
CA SER A 24 -8.03 -9.09 -9.95
C SER A 24 -7.12 -9.58 -8.82
N ALA A 25 -7.37 -9.19 -7.57
CA ALA A 25 -6.58 -9.65 -6.43
C ALA A 25 -6.91 -11.11 -6.10
N GLN A 26 -5.89 -11.86 -5.76
CA GLN A 26 -6.00 -13.25 -5.32
C GLN A 26 -5.72 -13.40 -3.83
N LYS A 27 -5.06 -12.40 -3.25
CA LYS A 27 -4.79 -12.25 -1.82
C LYS A 27 -5.07 -10.81 -1.41
N VAL A 28 -5.63 -10.62 -0.23
CA VAL A 28 -5.89 -9.28 0.32
C VAL A 28 -5.45 -9.23 1.78
N LEU A 29 -4.64 -8.23 2.08
CA LEU A 29 -4.39 -7.78 3.44
C LEU A 29 -5.44 -6.71 3.76
N VAL A 30 -6.12 -6.83 4.90
CA VAL A 30 -7.07 -5.83 5.38
C VAL A 30 -6.58 -5.30 6.71
N SER A 31 -6.10 -4.07 6.72
CA SER A 31 -5.69 -3.32 7.90
C SER A 31 -6.81 -2.35 8.29
N VAL A 32 -7.39 -2.53 9.47
CA VAL A 32 -8.45 -1.66 9.97
C VAL A 32 -8.05 -1.00 11.29
N THR A 33 -8.28 0.30 11.36
CA THR A 33 -8.12 1.11 12.57
C THR A 33 -9.47 1.41 13.19
N ASP A 34 -9.51 1.78 14.46
CA ASP A 34 -10.75 2.20 15.11
C ASP A 34 -11.29 3.50 14.50
N ASP A 35 -10.39 4.46 14.20
CA ASP A 35 -10.71 5.75 13.59
C ASP A 35 -9.53 6.29 12.74
N TRP A 36 -9.69 7.50 12.19
CA TRP A 36 -8.70 8.18 11.35
C TRP A 36 -7.40 8.56 12.07
N ASN A 37 -7.41 8.69 13.39
CA ASN A 37 -6.28 9.16 14.19
C ASN A 37 -5.61 8.05 15.01
N SER A 38 -6.17 6.84 14.99
CA SER A 38 -5.59 5.67 15.62
C SER A 38 -4.27 5.31 14.94
N ASN A 39 -3.22 5.10 15.73
CA ASN A 39 -1.88 4.73 15.24
C ASN A 39 -1.60 3.22 15.31
N THR A 40 -2.62 2.43 15.62
CA THR A 40 -2.61 0.97 15.62
C THR A 40 -3.73 0.43 14.76
N ALA A 41 -3.56 -0.75 14.21
CA ALA A 41 -4.55 -1.43 13.38
C ALA A 41 -4.57 -2.94 13.62
N THR A 42 -5.68 -3.57 13.27
CA THR A 42 -5.76 -5.02 13.16
C THR A 42 -5.64 -5.42 11.70
N LEU A 43 -4.66 -6.28 11.39
CA LEU A 43 -4.37 -6.77 10.04
C LEU A 43 -4.88 -8.19 9.87
N TYR A 44 -5.74 -8.38 8.88
CA TYR A 44 -6.33 -9.65 8.48
C TYR A 44 -5.83 -10.07 7.11
N LEU A 45 -5.70 -11.39 6.90
CA LEU A 45 -5.31 -11.98 5.62
C LEU A 45 -6.49 -12.73 5.00
N PHE A 46 -6.68 -12.58 3.69
CA PHE A 46 -7.73 -13.26 2.94
C PHE A 46 -7.20 -13.85 1.64
N ASP A 47 -7.58 -15.08 1.36
CA ASP A 47 -7.34 -15.77 0.09
C ASP A 47 -8.61 -15.76 -0.77
N LYS A 48 -8.46 -15.48 -2.08
CA LYS A 48 -9.56 -15.57 -3.04
C LYS A 48 -9.96 -17.04 -3.23
N THR A 49 -11.24 -17.30 -3.15
CA THR A 49 -11.84 -18.61 -3.47
C THR A 49 -12.87 -18.44 -4.59
N GLY A 50 -13.40 -19.54 -5.16
CA GLY A 50 -14.39 -19.47 -6.24
C GLY A 50 -15.57 -18.56 -5.90
N ASP A 51 -16.06 -18.61 -4.67
CA ASP A 51 -17.27 -17.93 -4.22
C ASP A 51 -17.02 -16.66 -3.41
N GLY A 52 -15.77 -16.21 -3.28
CA GLY A 52 -15.46 -15.00 -2.51
C GLY A 52 -14.11 -15.01 -1.82
N TRP A 53 -14.09 -14.53 -0.57
CA TRP A 53 -12.90 -14.40 0.24
C TRP A 53 -12.93 -15.36 1.42
N LYS A 54 -11.85 -16.13 1.62
CA LYS A 54 -11.63 -16.97 2.79
C LYS A 54 -10.64 -16.30 3.72
N LYS A 55 -11.06 -16.01 4.94
CA LYS A 55 -10.19 -15.45 5.98
C LYS A 55 -9.15 -16.48 6.40
N HIS A 56 -7.89 -16.06 6.47
CA HIS A 56 -6.82 -16.83 7.08
C HIS A 56 -6.94 -16.76 8.60
N ARG A 57 -6.40 -17.77 9.29
CA ARG A 57 -6.47 -17.83 10.76
C ARG A 57 -5.61 -16.78 11.46
N SER A 58 -4.52 -16.33 10.83
CA SER A 58 -3.62 -15.33 11.40
C SER A 58 -4.27 -13.97 11.38
N VAL A 59 -4.15 -13.28 12.50
CA VAL A 59 -4.57 -11.89 12.70
C VAL A 59 -3.43 -11.20 13.44
N PHE A 60 -3.01 -10.05 12.98
CA PHE A 60 -1.85 -9.34 13.51
C PHE A 60 -2.26 -7.99 14.10
N SER A 61 -1.60 -7.62 15.20
CA SER A 61 -1.62 -6.25 15.72
C SER A 61 -0.47 -5.50 15.06
N VAL A 62 -0.75 -4.39 14.40
CA VAL A 62 0.25 -3.60 13.68
C VAL A 62 0.22 -2.15 14.12
N SER A 63 1.36 -1.49 14.07
CA SER A 63 1.43 -0.04 14.19
C SER A 63 1.43 0.60 12.80
N ILE A 64 0.88 1.81 12.73
CA ILE A 64 0.81 2.60 11.50
C ILE A 64 1.34 4.01 11.75
N GLY A 65 1.12 4.93 10.83
CA GLY A 65 1.52 6.33 11.00
C GLY A 65 1.09 6.90 12.34
N ARG A 66 2.00 7.59 13.03
CA ARG A 66 1.75 8.13 14.39
C ARG A 66 0.57 9.08 14.49
N ASN A 67 0.16 9.68 13.36
CA ASN A 67 -1.02 10.53 13.24
C ASN A 67 -2.23 9.79 12.62
N GLY A 68 -2.18 8.46 12.49
CA GLY A 68 -3.26 7.64 11.94
C GLY A 68 -3.22 7.52 10.42
N LEU A 69 -4.40 7.61 9.78
CA LEU A 69 -4.61 7.41 8.35
C LEU A 69 -4.93 8.71 7.61
N GLY A 70 -4.60 8.75 6.31
CA GLY A 70 -5.04 9.78 5.37
C GLY A 70 -5.22 9.19 3.97
N TRP A 71 -6.23 9.62 3.20
CA TRP A 71 -6.50 9.11 1.86
C TRP A 71 -5.27 9.22 0.95
N GLY A 72 -4.75 8.07 0.52
CA GLY A 72 -3.59 7.96 -0.37
C GLY A 72 -3.98 7.83 -1.83
N GLU A 73 -2.97 7.73 -2.68
CA GLU A 73 -3.14 7.50 -4.12
C GLU A 73 -2.82 6.02 -4.43
N GLY A 74 -3.84 5.21 -4.64
CA GLY A 74 -3.73 3.76 -4.86
C GLY A 74 -4.51 3.30 -6.09
N VAL A 75 -5.02 2.07 -6.03
CA VAL A 75 -5.83 1.46 -7.11
C VAL A 75 -7.33 1.63 -6.90
N HIS A 76 -7.72 2.50 -6.00
CA HIS A 76 -9.11 2.90 -5.75
C HIS A 76 -9.41 4.25 -6.44
N PRO A 77 -10.71 4.62 -6.63
CA PRO A 77 -11.07 5.96 -7.07
C PRO A 77 -10.55 7.00 -6.10
N HIS A 78 -10.12 8.13 -6.62
CA HIS A 78 -9.67 9.26 -5.80
C HIS A 78 -10.70 9.58 -4.71
N GLN A 79 -10.23 9.69 -3.48
CA GLN A 79 -11.04 10.07 -2.32
C GLN A 79 -10.64 11.48 -1.88
N SER A 80 -11.60 12.23 -1.42
CA SER A 80 -11.40 13.57 -0.87
C SER A 80 -12.06 13.65 0.51
N GLY A 81 -11.64 14.60 1.33
CA GLY A 81 -12.19 14.78 2.68
C GLY A 81 -11.20 15.50 3.58
N GLU A 82 -11.46 15.42 4.87
CA GLU A 82 -10.61 16.05 5.90
C GLU A 82 -9.23 15.41 5.97
N TYR A 83 -9.15 14.07 5.81
CA TYR A 83 -7.92 13.30 5.96
C TYR A 83 -7.36 12.92 4.60
N VAL A 84 -6.49 13.75 4.04
CA VAL A 84 -5.77 13.47 2.79
C VAL A 84 -4.30 13.27 3.11
N LYS A 85 -3.70 12.19 2.58
CA LYS A 85 -2.28 11.90 2.74
C LYS A 85 -1.43 12.95 2.03
N THR A 86 -0.49 13.52 2.78
CA THR A 86 0.52 14.43 2.24
C THR A 86 1.93 14.00 2.68
N GLU A 87 2.96 14.49 1.98
CA GLU A 87 4.35 14.22 2.37
C GLU A 87 4.61 14.75 3.78
N GLY A 88 5.30 13.97 4.61
CA GLY A 88 5.70 14.36 5.96
C GLY A 88 4.58 14.48 7.02
N ASP A 89 3.33 14.11 6.71
CA ASP A 89 2.17 14.23 7.62
C ASP A 89 2.15 13.19 8.75
N ASN A 90 3.03 12.20 8.72
CA ASN A 90 3.09 11.04 9.63
C ASN A 90 1.81 10.20 9.64
N ARG A 91 1.04 10.20 8.55
CA ARG A 91 -0.13 9.33 8.34
C ARG A 91 0.19 8.20 7.39
N SER A 92 -0.29 7.01 7.68
CA SER A 92 -0.28 5.92 6.70
C SER A 92 -1.36 6.15 5.64
N PRO A 93 -1.15 5.72 4.39
CA PRO A 93 -2.15 5.91 3.36
C PRO A 93 -3.39 5.05 3.60
N ALA A 94 -4.57 5.66 3.56
CA ALA A 94 -5.86 4.96 3.51
C ALA A 94 -6.24 4.67 2.06
N GLY A 95 -6.80 3.49 1.80
CA GLY A 95 -7.24 3.10 0.46
C GLY A 95 -6.92 1.65 0.10
N MET A 96 -6.78 1.38 -1.20
CA MET A 96 -6.35 0.10 -1.76
C MET A 96 -5.05 0.27 -2.53
N PHE A 97 -4.04 -0.55 -2.20
CA PHE A 97 -2.70 -0.44 -2.74
C PHE A 97 -2.20 -1.81 -3.19
N GLU A 98 -1.59 -1.89 -4.35
CA GLU A 98 -0.82 -3.07 -4.71
C GLU A 98 0.43 -3.17 -3.84
N LEU A 99 0.82 -4.38 -3.47
CA LEU A 99 2.13 -4.63 -2.88
C LEU A 99 3.13 -4.93 -4.01
N ASP A 100 4.38 -4.57 -3.79
CA ASP A 100 5.44 -5.02 -4.67
C ASP A 100 5.65 -6.53 -4.52
N THR A 101 6.19 -7.13 -5.56
CA THR A 101 6.55 -8.56 -5.59
C THR A 101 8.01 -8.79 -5.20
N LEU A 102 8.71 -7.77 -4.75
CA LEU A 102 10.10 -7.81 -4.30
C LEU A 102 10.16 -7.51 -2.80
N LEU A 103 10.82 -8.39 -2.06
CA LEU A 103 11.16 -8.21 -0.65
C LEU A 103 12.56 -7.63 -0.54
N TYR A 104 12.71 -6.55 0.20
CA TYR A 104 14.03 -6.03 0.59
C TYR A 104 14.35 -6.42 2.03
N GLY A 105 15.62 -6.43 2.41
CA GLY A 105 16.00 -6.66 3.80
C GLY A 105 17.51 -6.62 4.04
N LEU A 106 17.89 -6.61 5.32
CA LEU A 106 19.28 -6.49 5.75
C LEU A 106 20.10 -7.80 5.65
N GLY A 107 19.42 -8.94 5.50
CA GLY A 107 20.10 -10.24 5.38
C GLY A 107 20.67 -10.47 3.97
N GLU A 108 21.63 -11.38 3.84
CA GLU A 108 22.20 -11.76 2.53
C GLU A 108 21.21 -12.54 1.65
N LYS A 109 20.22 -13.18 2.25
CA LYS A 109 19.20 -14.00 1.56
C LYS A 109 17.83 -13.89 2.20
N ALA A 110 16.82 -14.26 1.44
CA ALA A 110 15.44 -14.35 1.96
C ALA A 110 15.35 -15.30 3.17
N PRO A 111 14.44 -15.04 4.11
CA PRO A 111 14.13 -15.96 5.20
C PRO A 111 13.61 -17.32 4.68
N ASP A 112 13.87 -18.37 5.41
CA ASP A 112 13.40 -19.71 5.06
C ASP A 112 11.87 -19.78 4.93
N GLY A 113 11.41 -20.38 3.83
CA GLY A 113 9.99 -20.55 3.51
C GLY A 113 9.34 -19.33 2.83
N VAL A 114 10.06 -18.24 2.62
CA VAL A 114 9.59 -17.08 1.84
C VAL A 114 9.84 -17.33 0.35
N GLN A 115 8.81 -17.13 -0.47
CA GLN A 115 8.85 -17.40 -1.91
C GLN A 115 9.01 -16.14 -2.76
N ILE A 116 8.81 -14.95 -2.18
CA ILE A 116 8.94 -13.67 -2.88
C ILE A 116 10.42 -13.46 -3.23
N PRO A 117 10.76 -12.99 -4.46
CA PRO A 117 12.10 -12.56 -4.82
C PRO A 117 12.67 -11.60 -3.77
N TYR A 118 13.94 -11.75 -3.46
CA TYR A 118 14.61 -11.01 -2.40
C TYR A 118 15.79 -10.21 -2.92
N LEU A 119 15.92 -8.99 -2.46
CA LEU A 119 17.06 -8.12 -2.75
C LEU A 119 17.66 -7.61 -1.44
N PRO A 120 18.94 -7.96 -1.14
CA PRO A 120 19.63 -7.41 0.01
C PRO A 120 19.76 -5.88 -0.09
N LEU A 121 19.49 -5.20 1.03
CA LEU A 121 19.79 -3.79 1.17
C LEU A 121 21.29 -3.57 1.33
N THR A 122 21.82 -2.57 0.66
CA THR A 122 23.22 -2.13 0.80
C THR A 122 23.30 -0.84 1.61
N LYS A 123 24.48 -0.44 2.04
CA LYS A 123 24.69 0.86 2.69
C LYS A 123 24.35 2.06 1.79
N LEU A 124 24.22 1.83 0.49
CA LEU A 124 23.90 2.84 -0.53
C LEU A 124 22.43 2.84 -0.92
N THR A 125 21.64 1.86 -0.46
CA THR A 125 20.21 1.79 -0.76
C THR A 125 19.47 2.95 -0.08
N ARG A 126 18.73 3.71 -0.88
CA ARG A 126 17.92 4.88 -0.45
C ARG A 126 16.49 4.73 -0.97
N CYS A 127 15.52 5.14 -0.16
CA CYS A 127 14.23 5.53 -0.69
C CYS A 127 14.14 7.06 -0.69
N VAL A 128 13.94 7.65 -1.87
CA VAL A 128 14.00 9.11 -2.03
C VAL A 128 12.65 9.74 -1.73
N ASP A 129 12.61 10.56 -0.69
CA ASP A 129 11.44 11.27 -0.19
C ASP A 129 11.46 12.79 -0.50
N ASP A 130 12.46 13.27 -1.24
CA ASP A 130 12.54 14.64 -1.72
C ASP A 130 11.61 14.84 -2.93
N GLU A 131 10.57 15.62 -2.76
CA GLU A 131 9.55 15.93 -3.78
C GLU A 131 10.10 16.60 -5.05
N ASN A 132 11.29 17.21 -4.96
CA ASN A 132 11.95 17.88 -6.09
C ASN A 132 12.87 16.94 -6.89
N SER A 133 13.09 15.72 -6.41
CA SER A 133 13.94 14.75 -7.09
C SER A 133 13.23 14.09 -8.27
N SER A 134 13.98 13.85 -9.34
CA SER A 134 13.49 13.07 -10.50
C SER A 134 13.20 11.60 -10.16
N VAL A 135 13.71 11.11 -9.04
CA VAL A 135 13.51 9.76 -8.50
C VAL A 135 12.71 9.75 -7.19
N TYR A 136 11.92 10.80 -6.93
CA TYR A 136 10.99 10.83 -5.81
C TYR A 136 10.15 9.56 -5.73
N ASN A 137 9.90 9.06 -4.51
CA ASN A 137 9.16 7.83 -4.23
C ASN A 137 9.74 6.59 -4.94
N SER A 138 11.08 6.46 -4.94
CA SER A 138 11.80 5.33 -5.55
C SER A 138 12.90 4.82 -4.65
N ILE A 139 13.10 3.50 -4.66
CA ILE A 139 14.27 2.87 -4.06
C ILE A 139 15.40 2.83 -5.10
N VAL A 140 16.55 3.37 -4.74
CA VAL A 140 17.71 3.50 -5.62
C VAL A 140 19.01 3.15 -4.87
N GLU A 141 20.03 2.72 -5.60
CA GLU A 141 21.40 2.69 -5.09
C GLU A 141 22.05 4.07 -5.35
N GLU A 142 22.53 4.73 -4.29
CA GLU A 142 22.97 6.13 -4.33
C GLU A 142 24.10 6.39 -5.32
N ASP A 143 24.94 5.39 -5.61
CA ASP A 143 26.07 5.46 -6.57
C ASP A 143 25.68 5.09 -8.01
N SER A 144 24.45 4.61 -8.23
CA SER A 144 24.01 4.16 -9.56
C SER A 144 23.55 5.29 -10.48
N LEU A 145 23.36 6.51 -9.94
CA LEU A 145 22.85 7.66 -10.68
C LEU A 145 23.37 8.99 -10.10
N LYS A 146 23.25 10.07 -10.88
CA LYS A 146 23.59 11.39 -10.39
C LYS A 146 22.58 11.83 -9.35
N LYS A 147 23.02 12.04 -8.12
CA LYS A 147 22.18 12.49 -7.00
C LYS A 147 21.60 13.89 -7.28
N ASP A 148 20.27 14.02 -7.16
CA ASP A 148 19.50 15.25 -7.30
C ASP A 148 18.55 15.52 -6.12
N TRP A 149 18.68 14.74 -5.02
CA TRP A 149 17.85 14.85 -3.82
C TRP A 149 18.63 15.35 -2.60
N HIS A 150 17.92 16.00 -1.68
CA HIS A 150 18.44 16.48 -0.39
C HIS A 150 17.97 15.60 0.77
N SER A 151 16.89 14.85 0.61
CA SER A 151 16.32 13.95 1.62
C SER A 151 16.08 12.56 1.04
N ALA A 152 16.41 11.51 1.82
CA ALA A 152 16.13 10.13 1.50
C ALA A 152 16.25 9.23 2.74
N GLU A 153 15.43 8.22 2.85
CA GLU A 153 15.56 7.17 3.86
C GLU A 153 16.77 6.28 3.58
N ARG A 154 17.60 6.05 4.59
CA ARG A 154 18.81 5.21 4.52
C ARG A 154 18.47 3.76 4.89
N MET A 155 17.99 2.99 3.94
CA MET A 155 17.43 1.66 4.19
C MET A 155 18.47 0.60 4.58
N GLY A 156 19.71 0.73 4.12
CA GLY A 156 20.77 -0.28 4.33
C GLY A 156 21.64 -0.07 5.57
N TYR A 157 21.30 0.84 6.45
CA TYR A 157 21.96 0.93 7.76
C TYR A 157 21.41 -0.15 8.68
N VAL A 158 22.18 -0.50 9.73
CA VAL A 158 21.76 -1.46 10.76
C VAL A 158 20.64 -0.84 11.59
N ASP A 159 19.50 -0.72 10.95
CA ASP A 159 18.26 -0.28 11.57
C ASP A 159 17.32 -1.50 11.56
N PRO A 160 16.89 -1.98 12.74
CA PRO A 160 16.03 -3.16 12.84
C PRO A 160 14.71 -2.99 12.04
N ASP A 161 14.28 -1.75 11.79
CA ASP A 161 13.07 -1.45 11.04
C ASP A 161 13.12 -2.03 9.62
N TYR A 162 14.29 -2.04 8.99
CA TYR A 162 14.47 -2.52 7.61
C TYR A 162 14.96 -3.97 7.50
N LYS A 163 14.86 -4.76 8.58
CA LYS A 163 15.20 -6.18 8.54
C LYS A 163 14.44 -6.92 7.43
N TYR A 164 13.15 -6.60 7.26
CA TYR A 164 12.31 -7.02 6.15
C TYR A 164 11.42 -5.85 5.72
N VAL A 165 11.39 -5.56 4.42
CA VAL A 165 10.68 -4.43 3.84
C VAL A 165 9.90 -4.87 2.61
N LEU A 166 8.59 -4.66 2.64
CA LEU A 166 7.68 -4.87 1.53
C LEU A 166 7.07 -3.53 1.10
N VAL A 167 7.23 -3.17 -0.16
CA VAL A 167 6.78 -1.86 -0.66
C VAL A 167 5.27 -1.85 -0.86
N VAL A 168 4.61 -0.84 -0.31
CA VAL A 168 3.20 -0.50 -0.57
C VAL A 168 3.17 0.56 -1.67
N LYS A 169 2.54 0.27 -2.80
CA LYS A 169 2.50 1.17 -3.97
C LYS A 169 1.51 2.32 -3.76
N ASN A 170 1.80 3.16 -2.75
CA ASN A 170 1.17 4.46 -2.61
C ASN A 170 1.81 5.44 -3.59
N ASN A 171 1.02 6.32 -4.19
CA ASN A 171 1.48 7.33 -5.12
C ASN A 171 2.35 6.74 -6.27
N PRO A 172 1.83 5.78 -7.04
CA PRO A 172 2.62 5.11 -8.09
C PRO A 172 3.00 6.04 -9.23
N LEU A 173 2.31 7.16 -9.39
CA LEU A 173 2.64 8.21 -10.38
C LEU A 173 3.68 9.20 -9.86
N ARG A 174 4.19 9.02 -8.64
CA ARG A 174 5.22 9.86 -8.03
C ARG A 174 4.88 11.36 -8.02
N GLN A 175 3.61 11.68 -7.77
CA GLN A 175 3.15 13.05 -7.68
C GLN A 175 3.73 13.72 -6.43
N PRO A 176 4.42 14.86 -6.56
CA PRO A 176 4.93 15.60 -5.41
C PRO A 176 3.83 15.88 -4.37
N GLY A 177 4.17 15.77 -3.09
CA GLY A 177 3.25 16.03 -1.99
C GLY A 177 2.25 14.93 -1.64
N LYS A 178 2.24 13.80 -2.38
CA LYS A 178 1.26 12.71 -2.17
C LYS A 178 1.77 11.56 -1.30
N GLY A 179 2.90 11.75 -0.66
CA GLY A 179 3.55 10.74 0.19
C GLY A 179 4.43 9.78 -0.60
N SER A 180 5.53 9.39 0.02
CA SER A 180 6.57 8.53 -0.54
C SER A 180 7.01 7.47 0.44
N CYS A 181 7.77 6.48 -0.03
CA CYS A 181 8.50 5.52 0.79
C CYS A 181 7.59 4.79 1.81
N ILE A 182 6.46 4.27 1.34
CA ILE A 182 5.51 3.56 2.19
C ILE A 182 5.79 2.06 2.15
N PHE A 183 6.02 1.47 3.32
CA PHE A 183 6.41 0.07 3.48
C PHE A 183 5.53 -0.67 4.48
N ILE A 184 5.56 -2.01 4.42
CA ILE A 184 5.31 -2.88 5.56
C ILE A 184 6.69 -3.36 6.02
N HIS A 185 7.04 -3.14 7.29
CA HIS A 185 8.38 -3.46 7.82
C HIS A 185 8.33 -3.99 9.25
N THR A 186 9.49 -4.40 9.77
CA THR A 186 9.65 -4.90 11.13
C THR A 186 9.71 -3.78 12.17
N VAL A 187 9.73 -4.15 13.45
CA VAL A 187 9.68 -3.28 14.65
C VAL A 187 8.34 -2.56 14.81
N ASN A 188 7.47 -3.13 15.64
CA ASN A 188 6.08 -2.71 15.85
C ASN A 188 5.98 -1.45 16.71
N VAL A 189 6.21 -0.29 16.10
CA VAL A 189 6.08 1.05 16.72
C VAL A 189 5.40 2.01 15.76
N PRO A 190 4.71 3.07 16.26
CA PRO A 190 4.11 4.09 15.41
C PRO A 190 5.13 4.76 14.47
N THR A 191 4.85 4.79 13.18
CA THR A 191 5.75 5.17 12.10
C THR A 191 5.55 6.60 11.61
N SER A 192 6.29 6.98 10.59
CA SER A 192 6.07 8.23 9.83
C SER A 192 5.11 8.06 8.65
N GLY A 193 4.52 6.85 8.47
CA GLY A 193 3.56 6.56 7.41
C GLY A 193 3.54 5.09 6.96
N CYS A 194 4.54 4.30 7.33
CA CYS A 194 4.60 2.87 7.06
C CYS A 194 3.63 2.08 7.95
N THR A 195 3.45 0.80 7.66
CA THR A 195 2.84 -0.19 8.54
C THR A 195 3.95 -1.04 9.13
N SER A 196 4.02 -1.18 10.45
CA SER A 196 5.06 -1.95 11.13
C SER A 196 4.48 -3.04 12.01
N MET A 197 5.21 -4.15 12.15
CA MET A 197 4.79 -5.31 12.91
C MET A 197 5.99 -6.04 13.52
N ASP A 198 5.72 -6.94 14.46
CA ASP A 198 6.76 -7.78 15.07
C ASP A 198 7.38 -8.74 14.04
N ASP A 199 8.64 -9.10 14.24
CA ASP A 199 9.42 -9.97 13.35
C ASP A 199 8.71 -11.29 13.03
N GLU A 200 8.12 -11.93 14.04
CA GLU A 200 7.42 -13.22 13.87
C GLU A 200 6.17 -13.07 13.00
N ASP A 201 5.42 -12.00 13.22
CA ASP A 201 4.23 -11.68 12.43
C ASP A 201 4.60 -11.30 10.99
N MET A 202 5.68 -10.54 10.80
CA MET A 202 6.21 -10.22 9.48
C MET A 202 6.64 -11.49 8.73
N LEU A 203 7.34 -12.42 9.39
CA LEU A 203 7.71 -13.70 8.79
C LEU A 203 6.48 -14.56 8.44
N ALA A 204 5.45 -14.55 9.28
CA ALA A 204 4.19 -15.25 8.99
C ALA A 204 3.48 -14.66 7.77
N LEU A 205 3.43 -13.32 7.67
CA LEU A 205 2.91 -12.61 6.50
C LEU A 205 3.71 -12.96 5.25
N LEU A 206 5.04 -12.86 5.29
CA LEU A 206 5.91 -13.13 4.14
C LEU A 206 5.80 -14.57 3.63
N ARG A 207 5.65 -15.56 4.51
CA ARG A 207 5.42 -16.97 4.13
C ARG A 207 4.04 -17.22 3.54
N TRP A 208 3.04 -16.41 3.93
CA TRP A 208 1.70 -16.49 3.34
C TRP A 208 1.66 -15.88 1.93
N LEU A 209 2.49 -14.89 1.61
CA LEU A 209 2.55 -14.26 0.30
C LEU A 209 3.03 -15.26 -0.77
N ASP A 210 2.49 -15.11 -1.98
CA ASP A 210 2.83 -15.93 -3.16
C ASP A 210 3.12 -14.98 -4.33
N PRO A 211 4.33 -14.97 -4.90
CA PRO A 211 4.70 -14.05 -5.97
C PRO A 211 3.88 -14.23 -7.26
N LYS A 212 3.20 -15.36 -7.41
CA LYS A 212 2.31 -15.65 -8.55
C LYS A 212 0.89 -15.12 -8.34
N LYS A 213 0.58 -14.60 -7.16
CA LYS A 213 -0.75 -14.12 -6.78
C LYS A 213 -0.73 -12.63 -6.53
N LYS A 214 -1.52 -11.88 -7.30
CA LYS A 214 -1.68 -10.45 -7.06
C LYS A 214 -2.21 -10.21 -5.65
N THR A 215 -1.46 -9.46 -4.87
CA THR A 215 -1.79 -9.10 -3.49
C THR A 215 -2.09 -7.62 -3.37
N VAL A 216 -3.14 -7.27 -2.66
CA VAL A 216 -3.59 -5.89 -2.40
C VAL A 216 -3.67 -5.66 -0.89
N LEU A 217 -3.16 -4.53 -0.43
CA LEU A 217 -3.43 -3.99 0.90
C LEU A 217 -4.66 -3.09 0.82
N VAL A 218 -5.65 -3.35 1.67
CA VAL A 218 -6.75 -2.44 1.98
C VAL A 218 -6.50 -1.91 3.38
N GLN A 219 -6.34 -0.61 3.54
CA GLN A 219 -6.07 0.04 4.82
C GLN A 219 -7.07 1.18 5.04
N LEU A 220 -7.94 1.04 6.05
CA LEU A 220 -9.08 1.95 6.26
C LEU A 220 -9.46 2.02 7.74
N PRO A 221 -10.04 3.15 8.19
CA PRO A 221 -10.83 3.15 9.42
C PRO A 221 -12.02 2.18 9.29
N LEU A 222 -12.44 1.59 10.40
CA LEU A 222 -13.49 0.56 10.40
C LEU A 222 -14.81 1.05 9.78
N ASP A 223 -15.21 2.28 10.08
CA ASP A 223 -16.44 2.86 9.52
C ASP A 223 -16.36 3.02 8.00
N GLU A 224 -15.21 3.49 7.49
CA GLU A 224 -14.95 3.59 6.05
C GLU A 224 -14.91 2.21 5.39
N TYR A 225 -14.32 1.24 6.06
CA TYR A 225 -14.32 -0.15 5.58
C TYR A 225 -15.75 -0.67 5.39
N HIS A 226 -16.62 -0.44 6.37
CA HIS A 226 -18.03 -0.85 6.28
C HIS A 226 -18.77 -0.09 5.18
N ARG A 227 -18.56 1.21 5.05
CA ARG A 227 -19.17 2.07 4.03
C ARG A 227 -18.80 1.61 2.62
N LEU A 228 -17.51 1.32 2.38
CA LEU A 228 -16.97 1.00 1.06
C LEU A 228 -17.01 -0.50 0.72
N ARG A 229 -17.31 -1.35 1.71
CA ARG A 229 -17.19 -2.82 1.55
C ARG A 229 -17.95 -3.36 0.35
N SER A 230 -19.18 -2.93 0.13
CA SER A 230 -20.00 -3.41 -0.98
C SER A 230 -19.51 -2.88 -2.32
N GLU A 231 -19.20 -1.60 -2.39
CA GLU A 231 -18.74 -0.92 -3.60
C GLU A 231 -17.39 -1.48 -4.07
N TRP A 232 -16.45 -1.67 -3.15
CA TRP A 232 -15.10 -2.18 -3.45
C TRP A 232 -15.00 -3.70 -3.42
N ASN A 233 -16.11 -4.41 -3.15
CA ASN A 233 -16.17 -5.87 -3.05
C ASN A 233 -15.17 -6.45 -2.03
N LEU A 234 -15.06 -5.78 -0.86
CA LEU A 234 -14.13 -6.17 0.21
C LEU A 234 -14.62 -7.41 0.98
N PRO A 235 -13.70 -8.20 1.57
CA PRO A 235 -14.04 -9.33 2.43
C PRO A 235 -14.94 -8.94 3.60
N LYS A 236 -15.64 -9.90 4.19
CA LYS A 236 -16.27 -9.75 5.51
C LYS A 236 -15.20 -10.01 6.59
N LEU A 237 -15.07 -9.09 7.57
CA LEU A 237 -14.10 -9.22 8.67
C LEU A 237 -14.50 -10.31 9.67
N LEU A 238 -15.80 -10.43 9.94
CA LEU A 238 -16.37 -11.46 10.80
C LEU A 238 -17.02 -12.53 9.93
N ASN A 239 -16.76 -13.80 10.24
CA ASN A 239 -17.58 -14.89 9.73
C ASN A 239 -18.84 -14.90 10.61
N ASN A 240 -20.01 -14.58 10.03
CA ASN A 240 -21.30 -14.87 10.65
C ASN A 240 -21.53 -16.37 10.63
#